data_edfccbf7dd5c45eb5a9759cf63c9c8dd
#
_entry.id   edfccbf7dd5c45eb5a9759cf63c9c8dd
#
_cell.length_a   1.000
_cell.length_b   1.000
_cell.length_c   1.000
_cell.angle_alpha   90.00
_cell.angle_beta   90.00
_cell.angle_gamma   90.00
#
_symmetry.space_group_name_H-M   'P 1'
#
loop_
_entity.id
_entity.type
_entity.pdbx_description
1 polymer ?
#
loop_
_entity_poly.entity_id
_entity_poly.type
_entity_poly.pdbx_seq_one_letter_code
_entity_poly.pdbx_strand_id
1 'polypeptide(L)'
;TGFDIIFFWVARMIMFGTEFLNKEPFKDIYVHALVRDEKGQKMSKSKGNVIDPLDLIEKYSADALRFTLLSMASPGTDVKLSEDRVKGYRNFLNKLWNANNFLITNECDFKNIDQIPELKVNINKWIYSELAETTNKIVKNLEDYRFDEAAKNAYQFTWHSYCDWYLELSKTILFSDDEDAKEEVRRVSTYVFKQILVLLHPFIPFVTEEIWLKNKFDNKGNDYLMQKNWISVKSIKDSHTDQVENIINIISELRSFKNELNVSPGSFIDISINNINKDQKQFISSNEIILKKLGRINNILSDDLDKPAATMVVSGDLFKIYFDKDVDLKLIKE
;
A
#
# COMPACT_ATOMS: atom_id res chain seq x y z
N THR A 1 1.70 27.83 7.60
CA THR A 1 0.77 28.98 7.50
C THR A 1 -0.18 28.82 6.32
N GLY A 2 -1.37 29.43 6.37
CA GLY A 2 -2.20 29.66 5.18
C GLY A 2 -1.71 30.88 4.40
N PHE A 3 -2.00 30.92 3.10
CA PHE A 3 -1.62 32.07 2.26
C PHE A 3 -2.34 33.37 2.68
N ASP A 4 -3.52 33.27 3.24
CA ASP A 4 -4.39 34.36 3.67
C ASP A 4 -3.87 35.13 4.90
N ILE A 5 -2.95 34.53 5.67
CA ILE A 5 -2.37 35.14 6.87
C ILE A 5 -0.86 35.43 6.75
N ILE A 6 -0.26 35.25 5.58
CA ILE A 6 1.18 35.51 5.38
C ILE A 6 1.53 36.93 5.82
N PHE A 7 0.77 37.94 5.40
CA PHE A 7 1.04 39.33 5.72
C PHE A 7 0.85 39.66 7.22
N PHE A 8 -0.22 39.14 7.83
CA PHE A 8 -0.54 39.45 9.22
C PHE A 8 0.23 38.61 10.24
N TRP A 9 0.70 37.44 9.83
CA TRP A 9 1.32 36.47 10.73
C TRP A 9 2.80 36.27 10.43
N VAL A 10 3.14 35.80 9.25
CA VAL A 10 4.52 35.48 8.88
C VAL A 10 5.39 36.72 8.78
N ALA A 11 4.96 37.75 8.05
CA ALA A 11 5.70 38.99 7.90
C ALA A 11 5.95 39.65 9.25
N ARG A 12 4.98 39.67 10.15
CA ARG A 12 5.11 40.21 11.51
C ARG A 12 6.16 39.45 12.33
N MET A 13 6.18 38.11 12.26
CA MET A 13 7.21 37.32 12.94
C MET A 13 8.61 37.61 12.41
N ILE A 14 8.76 37.75 11.08
CA ILE A 14 10.03 38.11 10.45
C ILE A 14 10.50 39.50 10.96
N MET A 15 9.62 40.50 10.92
CA MET A 15 9.94 41.87 11.37
C MET A 15 10.39 41.90 12.84
N PHE A 16 9.65 41.23 13.72
CA PHE A 16 10.01 41.21 15.14
C PHE A 16 11.25 40.40 15.43
N GLY A 17 11.43 39.27 14.78
CA GLY A 17 12.66 38.47 14.91
C GLY A 17 13.90 39.23 14.48
N THR A 18 13.81 39.94 13.37
CA THR A 18 14.92 40.73 12.84
C THR A 18 15.16 41.98 13.70
N GLU A 19 14.13 42.74 14.10
CA GLU A 19 14.27 43.99 14.85
C GLU A 19 14.75 43.76 16.30
N PHE A 20 14.11 42.80 17.00
CA PHE A 20 14.38 42.64 18.44
C PHE A 20 15.42 41.59 18.77
N LEU A 21 15.56 40.57 17.93
CA LEU A 21 16.51 39.46 18.19
C LEU A 21 17.70 39.42 17.23
N ASN A 22 17.68 40.28 16.21
CA ASN A 22 18.65 40.30 15.12
C ASN A 22 18.89 38.88 14.53
N LYS A 23 17.80 38.13 14.41
CA LYS A 23 17.82 36.74 13.97
C LYS A 23 16.57 36.40 13.16
N GLU A 24 16.77 35.59 12.11
CA GLU A 24 15.67 34.99 11.36
C GLU A 24 14.86 34.05 12.27
N PRO A 25 13.52 34.17 12.33
CA PRO A 25 12.68 33.31 13.18
C PRO A 25 12.56 31.89 12.66
N PHE A 26 12.71 31.67 11.35
CA PHE A 26 12.63 30.37 10.67
C PHE A 26 13.33 30.46 9.31
N LYS A 27 13.77 29.29 8.80
CA LYS A 27 14.40 29.19 7.47
C LYS A 27 13.38 28.99 6.35
N ASP A 28 12.35 28.20 6.61
CA ASP A 28 11.37 27.79 5.62
C ASP A 28 9.98 28.31 6.00
N ILE A 29 9.20 28.66 4.99
CA ILE A 29 7.80 29.07 5.14
C ILE A 29 6.96 28.11 4.32
N TYR A 30 6.34 27.13 4.99
CA TYR A 30 5.41 26.21 4.34
C TYR A 30 4.01 26.81 4.29
N VAL A 31 3.52 27.03 3.05
CA VAL A 31 2.17 27.54 2.80
C VAL A 31 1.25 26.37 2.52
N HIS A 32 0.46 26.00 3.53
CA HIS A 32 -0.46 24.86 3.41
C HIS A 32 -1.75 25.22 2.67
N ALA A 33 -2.40 24.20 2.13
CA ALA A 33 -3.71 24.28 1.50
C ALA A 33 -4.81 24.70 2.50
N LEU A 34 -5.84 25.40 2.03
CA LEU A 34 -7.04 25.67 2.82
C LEU A 34 -8.09 24.59 2.56
N VAL A 35 -8.85 24.27 3.62
CA VAL A 35 -9.93 23.28 3.53
C VAL A 35 -11.21 23.99 3.04
N ARG A 36 -11.80 23.42 1.99
CA ARG A 36 -13.07 23.85 1.39
C ARG A 36 -14.09 22.74 1.43
N ASP A 37 -15.35 23.08 1.21
CA ASP A 37 -16.39 22.07 1.05
C ASP A 37 -16.19 21.22 -0.22
N GLU A 38 -16.99 20.20 -0.41
CA GLU A 38 -16.92 19.29 -1.55
C GLU A 38 -17.03 20.00 -2.90
N LYS A 39 -17.77 21.13 -2.96
CA LYS A 39 -17.92 21.96 -4.16
C LYS A 39 -16.77 22.95 -4.35
N GLY A 40 -15.79 22.95 -3.45
CA GLY A 40 -14.65 23.89 -3.49
C GLY A 40 -14.99 25.29 -2.98
N GLN A 41 -16.11 25.48 -2.27
CA GLN A 41 -16.49 26.75 -1.71
C GLN A 41 -15.87 26.95 -0.32
N LYS A 42 -15.59 28.22 0.02
CA LYS A 42 -15.16 28.56 1.38
C LYS A 42 -16.29 28.23 2.37
N MET A 43 -15.96 27.46 3.40
CA MET A 43 -16.89 27.13 4.47
C MET A 43 -17.23 28.35 5.30
N SER A 44 -18.49 28.55 5.58
CA SER A 44 -18.97 29.59 6.51
C SER A 44 -20.28 29.17 7.18
N LYS A 45 -20.48 29.62 8.42
CA LYS A 45 -21.72 29.35 9.17
C LYS A 45 -22.95 29.93 8.45
N SER A 46 -22.80 31.09 7.80
CA SER A 46 -23.88 31.74 7.05
C SER A 46 -24.33 30.96 5.81
N LYS A 47 -23.46 30.15 5.22
CA LYS A 47 -23.79 29.29 4.06
C LYS A 47 -24.28 27.89 4.46
N GLY A 48 -24.15 27.53 5.74
CA GLY A 48 -24.55 26.20 6.21
C GLY A 48 -23.69 25.04 5.67
N ASN A 49 -22.51 25.33 5.12
CA ASN A 49 -21.61 24.35 4.51
C ASN A 49 -20.38 24.03 5.37
N VAL A 50 -20.45 24.34 6.66
CA VAL A 50 -19.37 24.02 7.60
C VAL A 50 -19.42 22.53 7.94
N ILE A 51 -18.30 21.85 7.75
CA ILE A 51 -18.10 20.49 8.19
C ILE A 51 -17.39 20.57 9.54
N ASP A 52 -18.03 20.05 10.60
CA ASP A 52 -17.39 19.96 11.90
C ASP A 52 -16.40 18.78 11.90
N PRO A 53 -15.11 19.04 12.15
CA PRO A 53 -14.13 17.94 12.22
C PRO A 53 -14.41 16.95 13.35
N LEU A 54 -15.10 17.37 14.44
CA LEU A 54 -15.44 16.49 15.55
C LEU A 54 -16.47 15.45 15.13
N ASP A 55 -17.47 15.82 14.33
CA ASP A 55 -18.46 14.89 13.78
C ASP A 55 -17.79 13.82 12.89
N LEU A 56 -16.82 14.24 12.07
CA LEU A 56 -16.05 13.30 11.24
C LEU A 56 -15.15 12.37 12.08
N ILE A 57 -14.56 12.90 13.15
CA ILE A 57 -13.74 12.11 14.08
C ILE A 57 -14.58 11.06 14.79
N GLU A 58 -15.76 11.44 15.30
CA GLU A 58 -16.66 10.50 15.95
C GLU A 58 -17.12 9.38 15.01
N LYS A 59 -17.43 9.74 13.77
CA LYS A 59 -17.96 8.81 12.76
C LYS A 59 -16.90 7.92 12.12
N TYR A 60 -15.72 8.45 11.85
CA TYR A 60 -14.68 7.79 11.04
C TYR A 60 -13.34 7.61 11.72
N SER A 61 -13.03 8.26 12.78
CA SER A 61 -11.80 8.39 13.56
C SER A 61 -10.92 9.59 13.20
N ALA A 62 -10.13 10.01 14.18
CA ALA A 62 -9.15 11.09 14.00
C ALA A 62 -8.09 10.73 12.96
N ASP A 63 -7.63 9.48 12.93
CA ASP A 63 -6.63 9.01 11.96
C ASP A 63 -7.14 9.07 10.52
N ALA A 64 -8.41 8.71 10.28
CA ALA A 64 -9.00 8.79 8.95
C ALA A 64 -9.07 10.24 8.44
N LEU A 65 -9.47 11.18 9.30
CA LEU A 65 -9.49 12.60 8.97
C LEU A 65 -8.08 13.15 8.74
N ARG A 66 -7.12 12.84 9.62
CA ARG A 66 -5.72 13.27 9.48
C ARG A 66 -5.11 12.80 8.16
N PHE A 67 -5.27 11.52 7.85
CA PHE A 67 -4.75 10.95 6.62
C PHE A 67 -5.40 11.57 5.38
N THR A 68 -6.71 11.80 5.42
CA THR A 68 -7.44 12.49 4.33
C THR A 68 -6.85 13.87 4.06
N LEU A 69 -6.69 14.68 5.10
CA LEU A 69 -6.18 16.03 4.96
C LEU A 69 -4.75 16.05 4.42
N LEU A 70 -3.87 15.19 4.94
CA LEU A 70 -2.48 15.12 4.51
C LEU A 70 -2.33 14.61 3.07
N SER A 71 -3.07 13.58 2.70
CA SER A 71 -3.03 13.01 1.33
C SER A 71 -3.56 13.96 0.25
N MET A 72 -4.35 14.95 0.64
CA MET A 72 -4.93 15.96 -0.27
C MET A 72 -4.20 17.30 -0.22
N ALA A 73 -3.23 17.49 0.67
CA ALA A 73 -2.54 18.75 0.90
C ALA A 73 -1.44 19.01 -0.14
N SER A 74 -1.79 18.94 -1.43
CA SER A 74 -0.84 19.26 -2.50
C SER A 74 -0.53 20.76 -2.50
N PRO A 75 0.74 21.16 -2.66
CA PRO A 75 1.12 22.57 -2.70
C PRO A 75 0.34 23.36 -3.76
N GLY A 76 -0.14 24.54 -3.39
CA GLY A 76 -0.83 25.44 -4.31
C GLY A 76 -2.29 25.08 -4.64
N THR A 77 -2.86 24.03 -4.05
CA THR A 77 -4.25 23.64 -4.27
C THR A 77 -5.03 23.55 -2.96
N ASP A 78 -6.29 23.99 -2.97
CA ASP A 78 -7.16 23.85 -1.80
C ASP A 78 -7.67 22.42 -1.64
N VAL A 79 -7.86 21.98 -0.41
CA VAL A 79 -8.39 20.66 -0.06
C VAL A 79 -9.91 20.68 -0.16
N LYS A 80 -10.48 19.98 -1.12
CA LYS A 80 -11.93 19.73 -1.21
C LYS A 80 -12.29 18.54 -0.33
N LEU A 81 -12.72 18.82 0.89
CA LEU A 81 -13.06 17.78 1.87
C LEU A 81 -14.44 17.20 1.55
N SER A 82 -14.50 15.88 1.40
CA SER A 82 -15.76 15.13 1.31
C SER A 82 -15.78 13.98 2.33
N GLU A 83 -16.97 13.66 2.81
CA GLU A 83 -17.17 12.58 3.78
C GLU A 83 -16.77 11.21 3.19
N ASP A 84 -17.04 10.97 1.90
CA ASP A 84 -16.69 9.72 1.23
C ASP A 84 -15.18 9.47 1.19
N ARG A 85 -14.36 10.52 1.08
CA ARG A 85 -12.90 10.37 1.14
C ARG A 85 -12.43 9.96 2.54
N VAL A 86 -13.01 10.57 3.58
CA VAL A 86 -12.68 10.19 4.97
C VAL A 86 -13.09 8.74 5.23
N LYS A 87 -14.27 8.33 4.76
CA LYS A 87 -14.73 6.95 4.81
C LYS A 87 -13.78 5.98 4.08
N GLY A 88 -13.26 6.38 2.91
CA GLY A 88 -12.26 5.60 2.16
C GLY A 88 -11.01 5.34 3.00
N TYR A 89 -10.47 6.35 3.67
CA TYR A 89 -9.30 6.17 4.54
C TYR A 89 -9.60 5.42 5.84
N ARG A 90 -10.83 5.49 6.37
CA ARG A 90 -11.24 4.56 7.44
C ARG A 90 -11.09 3.09 7.01
N ASN A 91 -11.44 2.76 5.76
CA ASN A 91 -11.26 1.41 5.23
C ASN A 91 -9.76 1.03 5.16
N PHE A 92 -8.88 1.98 4.91
CA PHE A 92 -7.44 1.77 4.99
C PHE A 92 -6.98 1.39 6.41
N LEU A 93 -7.47 2.10 7.43
CA LEU A 93 -7.19 1.75 8.83
C LEU A 93 -7.66 0.34 9.18
N ASN A 94 -8.86 -0.03 8.71
CA ASN A 94 -9.38 -1.39 8.90
C ASN A 94 -8.52 -2.44 8.16
N LYS A 95 -7.99 -2.11 6.98
CA LYS A 95 -7.08 -2.99 6.22
C LYS A 95 -5.79 -3.24 7.02
N LEU A 96 -5.20 -2.18 7.60
CA LEU A 96 -4.00 -2.27 8.44
C LEU A 96 -4.27 -3.15 9.68
N TRP A 97 -5.41 -2.95 10.33
CA TRP A 97 -5.83 -3.78 11.47
C TRP A 97 -6.02 -5.25 11.11
N ASN A 98 -6.61 -5.52 9.95
CA ASN A 98 -6.79 -6.87 9.44
C ASN A 98 -5.46 -7.53 9.06
N ALA A 99 -4.50 -6.76 8.54
CA ALA A 99 -3.14 -7.26 8.29
C ALA A 99 -2.48 -7.69 9.62
N ASN A 100 -2.64 -6.91 10.69
CA ASN A 100 -2.18 -7.29 12.01
C ASN A 100 -2.81 -8.61 12.49
N ASN A 101 -4.14 -8.74 12.36
CA ASN A 101 -4.83 -9.97 12.74
C ASN A 101 -4.37 -11.17 11.92
N PHE A 102 -4.06 -10.98 10.63
CA PHE A 102 -3.50 -12.02 9.77
C PHE A 102 -2.16 -12.53 10.31
N LEU A 103 -1.26 -11.63 10.73
CA LEU A 103 0.02 -12.00 11.33
C LEU A 103 -0.17 -12.80 12.61
N ILE A 104 -1.06 -12.36 13.50
CA ILE A 104 -1.37 -13.07 14.76
C ILE A 104 -1.89 -14.48 14.46
N THR A 105 -2.84 -14.61 13.52
CA THR A 105 -3.46 -15.91 13.18
C THR A 105 -2.44 -16.88 12.55
N ASN A 106 -1.40 -16.37 11.88
CA ASN A 106 -0.34 -17.18 11.28
C ASN A 106 0.87 -17.35 12.20
N GLU A 107 0.69 -17.12 13.52
CA GLU A 107 1.69 -17.35 14.55
C GLU A 107 3.02 -16.58 14.34
N CYS A 108 2.90 -15.39 13.74
CA CYS A 108 4.04 -14.50 13.58
C CYS A 108 4.48 -13.94 14.95
N ASP A 109 5.76 -14.08 15.29
CA ASP A 109 6.31 -13.50 16.52
C ASP A 109 6.64 -12.02 16.31
N PHE A 110 6.18 -11.18 17.24
CA PHE A 110 6.41 -9.73 17.23
C PHE A 110 7.61 -9.31 18.09
N LYS A 111 8.23 -10.25 18.78
CA LYS A 111 9.39 -9.98 19.64
C LYS A 111 10.70 -10.19 18.88
N ASN A 112 11.74 -9.44 19.27
CA ASN A 112 13.09 -9.58 18.70
C ASN A 112 13.18 -9.41 17.17
N ILE A 113 12.36 -8.53 16.61
CA ILE A 113 12.27 -8.23 15.17
C ILE A 113 13.03 -6.92 14.85
N ASP A 114 14.21 -6.75 15.40
CA ASP A 114 15.04 -5.55 15.13
C ASP A 114 15.94 -5.72 13.90
N GLN A 115 16.18 -6.97 13.51
CA GLN A 115 17.00 -7.31 12.36
C GLN A 115 16.24 -8.21 11.40
N ILE A 116 16.42 -7.93 10.11
CA ILE A 116 15.89 -8.79 9.07
C ILE A 116 16.69 -10.09 9.02
N PRO A 117 16.04 -11.27 8.86
CA PRO A 117 16.76 -12.52 8.65
C PRO A 117 17.48 -12.55 7.30
N GLU A 118 18.34 -13.54 7.08
CA GLU A 118 18.85 -13.82 5.74
C GLU A 118 17.68 -14.14 4.79
N LEU A 119 17.64 -13.45 3.65
CA LEU A 119 16.55 -13.58 2.69
C LEU A 119 16.88 -14.64 1.63
N LYS A 120 16.17 -15.76 1.66
CA LYS A 120 16.27 -16.84 0.68
C LYS A 120 15.05 -16.90 -0.23
N VAL A 121 13.88 -16.63 0.33
CA VAL A 121 12.59 -16.66 -0.36
C VAL A 121 12.39 -15.43 -1.24
N ASN A 122 12.07 -15.61 -2.53
CA ASN A 122 12.00 -14.52 -3.50
C ASN A 122 10.96 -13.44 -3.15
N ILE A 123 9.78 -13.82 -2.63
CA ILE A 123 8.77 -12.83 -2.21
C ILE A 123 9.26 -11.96 -1.04
N ASN A 124 10.10 -12.51 -0.17
CA ASN A 124 10.70 -11.79 0.94
C ASN A 124 11.75 -10.77 0.46
N LYS A 125 12.58 -11.15 -0.51
CA LYS A 125 13.53 -10.25 -1.17
C LYS A 125 12.80 -9.10 -1.86
N TRP A 126 11.72 -9.41 -2.58
CA TRP A 126 10.90 -8.44 -3.27
C TRP A 126 10.29 -7.41 -2.31
N ILE A 127 9.56 -7.85 -1.28
CA ILE A 127 8.88 -6.92 -0.36
C ILE A 127 9.88 -6.07 0.44
N TYR A 128 11.05 -6.62 0.74
CA TYR A 128 12.10 -5.85 1.40
C TYR A 128 12.70 -4.78 0.48
N SER A 129 12.90 -5.09 -0.80
CA SER A 129 13.34 -4.13 -1.80
C SER A 129 12.33 -2.99 -1.98
N GLU A 130 11.04 -3.35 -2.10
CA GLU A 130 9.93 -2.41 -2.14
C GLU A 130 9.88 -1.50 -0.89
N LEU A 131 10.09 -2.06 0.31
CA LEU A 131 10.17 -1.30 1.55
C LEU A 131 11.32 -0.28 1.50
N ALA A 132 12.50 -0.69 1.03
CA ALA A 132 13.67 0.17 0.96
C ALA A 132 13.44 1.34 -0.02
N GLU A 133 12.90 1.05 -1.19
CA GLU A 133 12.59 2.06 -2.21
C GLU A 133 11.52 3.04 -1.71
N THR A 134 10.44 2.50 -1.13
CA THR A 134 9.36 3.31 -0.57
C THR A 134 9.83 4.21 0.56
N THR A 135 10.67 3.69 1.46
CA THR A 135 11.26 4.47 2.55
C THR A 135 12.03 5.67 2.02
N ASN A 136 12.88 5.46 1.01
CA ASN A 136 13.65 6.53 0.40
C ASN A 136 12.75 7.58 -0.27
N LYS A 137 11.68 7.16 -0.96
CA LYS A 137 10.68 8.06 -1.54
C LYS A 137 9.97 8.90 -0.47
N ILE A 138 9.56 8.26 0.63
CA ILE A 138 8.89 8.95 1.74
C ILE A 138 9.82 9.98 2.38
N VAL A 139 11.06 9.61 2.71
CA VAL A 139 12.05 10.52 3.30
C VAL A 139 12.25 11.73 2.40
N LYS A 140 12.53 11.52 1.12
CA LYS A 140 12.70 12.60 0.16
C LYS A 140 11.47 13.52 0.10
N ASN A 141 10.27 12.95 0.04
CA ASN A 141 9.03 13.74 -0.01
C ASN A 141 8.79 14.54 1.27
N LEU A 142 9.16 13.99 2.45
CA LEU A 142 9.08 14.72 3.71
C LEU A 142 10.07 15.90 3.75
N GLU A 143 11.31 15.70 3.27
CA GLU A 143 12.33 16.74 3.16
C GLU A 143 11.92 17.86 2.17
N ASP A 144 11.23 17.49 1.09
CA ASP A 144 10.70 18.40 0.07
C ASP A 144 9.34 19.01 0.45
N TYR A 145 8.85 18.81 1.69
CA TYR A 145 7.53 19.24 2.16
C TYR A 145 6.34 18.72 1.32
N ARG A 146 6.53 17.60 0.59
CA ARG A 146 5.47 16.93 -0.20
C ARG A 146 4.78 15.87 0.66
N PHE A 147 4.06 16.33 1.68
CA PHE A 147 3.33 15.45 2.61
C PHE A 147 2.26 14.63 1.92
N ASP A 148 1.65 15.15 0.86
CA ASP A 148 0.70 14.46 -0.01
C ASP A 148 1.33 13.21 -0.66
N GLU A 149 2.50 13.37 -1.29
CA GLU A 149 3.20 12.26 -1.93
C GLU A 149 3.81 11.28 -0.91
N ALA A 150 4.27 11.77 0.25
CA ALA A 150 4.73 10.91 1.33
C ALA A 150 3.60 10.00 1.84
N ALA A 151 2.41 10.58 2.11
CA ALA A 151 1.23 9.81 2.51
C ALA A 151 0.78 8.82 1.44
N LYS A 152 0.79 9.22 0.17
CA LYS A 152 0.43 8.38 -0.98
C LYS A 152 1.39 7.18 -1.13
N ASN A 153 2.70 7.40 -1.02
CA ASN A 153 3.67 6.31 -1.09
C ASN A 153 3.51 5.32 0.08
N ALA A 154 3.29 5.82 1.30
CA ALA A 154 3.04 4.98 2.46
C ALA A 154 1.75 4.15 2.30
N TYR A 155 0.69 4.77 1.77
CA TYR A 155 -0.57 4.10 1.47
C TYR A 155 -0.39 3.01 0.41
N GLN A 156 0.22 3.33 -0.74
CA GLN A 156 0.40 2.40 -1.85
C GLN A 156 1.22 1.19 -1.42
N PHE A 157 2.33 1.40 -0.73
CA PHE A 157 3.13 0.30 -0.22
C PHE A 157 2.34 -0.59 0.75
N THR A 158 1.67 0.03 1.74
CA THR A 158 0.94 -0.73 2.75
C THR A 158 -0.25 -1.48 2.17
N TRP A 159 -1.08 -0.79 1.36
CA TRP A 159 -2.30 -1.40 0.81
C TRP A 159 -1.98 -2.39 -0.29
N HIS A 160 -1.24 -1.95 -1.33
CA HIS A 160 -1.04 -2.76 -2.54
C HIS A 160 0.14 -3.72 -2.41
N SER A 161 1.36 -3.23 -2.17
CA SER A 161 2.52 -4.12 -2.15
C SER A 161 2.45 -5.10 -0.98
N TYR A 162 2.17 -4.62 0.23
CA TYR A 162 2.16 -5.48 1.42
C TYR A 162 0.86 -6.28 1.57
N CYS A 163 -0.31 -5.60 1.68
CA CYS A 163 -1.56 -6.30 2.01
C CYS A 163 -2.15 -7.09 0.83
N ASP A 164 -2.18 -6.50 -0.38
CA ASP A 164 -2.86 -7.13 -1.52
C ASP A 164 -1.98 -8.18 -2.22
N TRP A 165 -0.64 -8.01 -2.19
CA TRP A 165 0.26 -8.94 -2.84
C TRP A 165 1.08 -9.77 -1.88
N TYR A 166 1.92 -9.15 -1.05
CA TYR A 166 2.85 -9.90 -0.23
C TYR A 166 2.14 -10.87 0.72
N LEU A 167 1.12 -10.41 1.47
CA LEU A 167 0.37 -11.31 2.36
C LEU A 167 -0.40 -12.39 1.61
N GLU A 168 -0.90 -12.13 0.41
CA GLU A 168 -1.56 -13.15 -0.40
C GLU A 168 -0.57 -14.19 -0.97
N LEU A 169 0.59 -13.73 -1.45
CA LEU A 169 1.68 -14.61 -1.90
C LEU A 169 2.23 -15.45 -0.75
N SER A 170 2.39 -14.87 0.43
CA SER A 170 2.90 -15.57 1.62
C SER A 170 2.02 -16.75 2.05
N LYS A 171 0.71 -16.71 1.81
CA LYS A 171 -0.20 -17.83 2.11
C LYS A 171 0.20 -19.12 1.41
N THR A 172 0.81 -19.03 0.22
CA THR A 172 1.23 -20.23 -0.50
C THR A 172 2.37 -20.95 0.21
N ILE A 173 3.24 -20.21 0.87
CA ILE A 173 4.38 -20.72 1.63
C ILE A 173 3.96 -21.13 3.03
N LEU A 174 3.18 -20.28 3.72
CA LEU A 174 2.68 -20.57 5.07
C LEU A 174 1.86 -21.86 5.17
N PHE A 175 1.24 -22.30 4.07
CA PHE A 175 0.49 -23.55 3.98
C PHE A 175 1.26 -24.69 3.27
N SER A 176 2.55 -24.54 2.97
CA SER A 176 3.42 -25.60 2.43
C SER A 176 3.99 -26.47 3.54
N ASP A 177 4.82 -27.46 3.19
CA ASP A 177 5.52 -28.32 4.15
C ASP A 177 6.95 -27.83 4.45
N ASP A 178 7.41 -26.72 3.86
CA ASP A 178 8.74 -26.16 4.05
C ASP A 178 8.77 -25.24 5.28
N GLU A 179 9.18 -25.79 6.42
CA GLU A 179 9.22 -25.08 7.69
C GLU A 179 10.23 -23.93 7.71
N ASP A 180 11.37 -24.07 7.02
CA ASP A 180 12.40 -23.03 6.95
C ASP A 180 11.86 -21.81 6.18
N ALA A 181 11.20 -22.04 5.04
CA ALA A 181 10.55 -20.97 4.27
C ALA A 181 9.39 -20.32 5.04
N LYS A 182 8.59 -21.09 5.77
CA LYS A 182 7.52 -20.55 6.64
C LYS A 182 8.08 -19.63 7.70
N GLU A 183 9.12 -20.05 8.39
CA GLU A 183 9.73 -19.25 9.45
C GLU A 183 10.33 -17.96 8.90
N GLU A 184 11.01 -18.01 7.74
CA GLU A 184 11.51 -16.81 7.07
C GLU A 184 10.36 -15.86 6.73
N VAL A 185 9.25 -16.37 6.14
CA VAL A 185 8.07 -15.57 5.78
C VAL A 185 7.44 -14.94 7.02
N ARG A 186 7.26 -15.68 8.13
CA ARG A 186 6.72 -15.13 9.39
C ARG A 186 7.58 -13.96 9.89
N ARG A 187 8.89 -14.13 9.94
CA ARG A 187 9.82 -13.11 10.43
C ARG A 187 9.86 -11.89 9.52
N VAL A 188 9.93 -12.08 8.20
CA VAL A 188 9.95 -10.97 7.24
C VAL A 188 8.62 -10.24 7.23
N SER A 189 7.48 -10.96 7.27
CA SER A 189 6.15 -10.34 7.37
C SER A 189 6.06 -9.40 8.56
N THR A 190 6.50 -9.87 9.72
CA THR A 190 6.46 -9.06 10.96
C THR A 190 7.45 -7.90 10.91
N TYR A 191 8.66 -8.12 10.39
CA TYR A 191 9.65 -7.05 10.25
C TYR A 191 9.12 -5.92 9.37
N VAL A 192 8.60 -6.25 8.18
CA VAL A 192 8.05 -5.26 7.25
C VAL A 192 6.85 -4.55 7.86
N PHE A 193 5.97 -5.29 8.55
CA PHE A 193 4.81 -4.69 9.23
C PHE A 193 5.23 -3.70 10.32
N LYS A 194 6.26 -4.04 11.11
CA LYS A 194 6.85 -3.13 12.10
C LYS A 194 7.32 -1.82 11.43
N GLN A 195 8.00 -1.92 10.29
CA GLN A 195 8.45 -0.73 9.56
C GLN A 195 7.29 0.08 8.99
N ILE A 196 6.22 -0.59 8.50
CA ILE A 196 4.99 0.07 8.06
C ILE A 196 4.38 0.92 9.18
N LEU A 197 4.34 0.40 10.42
CA LEU A 197 3.83 1.16 11.56
C LEU A 197 4.66 2.43 11.82
N VAL A 198 5.99 2.35 11.73
CA VAL A 198 6.88 3.52 11.86
C VAL A 198 6.63 4.54 10.74
N LEU A 199 6.56 4.08 9.48
CA LEU A 199 6.30 4.95 8.32
C LEU A 199 4.96 5.66 8.39
N LEU A 200 3.92 4.98 8.88
CA LEU A 200 2.56 5.50 8.95
C LEU A 200 2.30 6.34 10.20
N HIS A 201 3.09 6.20 11.26
CA HIS A 201 2.83 6.83 12.55
C HIS A 201 2.69 8.36 12.48
N PRO A 202 3.47 9.13 11.71
CA PRO A 202 3.26 10.58 11.59
C PRO A 202 1.89 10.96 11.00
N PHE A 203 1.30 10.10 10.19
CA PHE A 203 0.03 10.33 9.51
C PHE A 203 -1.17 9.84 10.34
N ILE A 204 -1.07 8.62 10.91
CA ILE A 204 -2.14 7.91 11.62
C ILE A 204 -1.66 7.39 12.98
N PRO A 205 -1.34 8.30 13.92
CA PRO A 205 -0.65 7.93 15.16
C PRO A 205 -1.46 7.02 16.09
N PHE A 206 -2.79 7.14 16.12
CA PHE A 206 -3.58 6.41 17.11
C PHE A 206 -3.66 4.91 16.82
N VAL A 207 -4.02 4.52 15.60
CA VAL A 207 -4.12 3.11 15.23
C VAL A 207 -2.76 2.42 15.21
N THR A 208 -1.70 3.12 14.77
CA THR A 208 -0.35 2.56 14.74
C THR A 208 0.21 2.35 16.15
N GLU A 209 -0.03 3.29 17.06
CA GLU A 209 0.36 3.14 18.48
C GLU A 209 -0.41 1.99 19.15
N GLU A 210 -1.73 1.90 18.92
CA GLU A 210 -2.55 0.83 19.49
C GLU A 210 -2.06 -0.56 19.04
N ILE A 211 -1.77 -0.72 17.74
CA ILE A 211 -1.22 -1.96 17.20
C ILE A 211 0.16 -2.26 17.80
N TRP A 212 0.99 -1.24 17.95
CA TRP A 212 2.32 -1.37 18.53
C TRP A 212 2.29 -1.88 19.95
N LEU A 213 1.50 -1.25 20.81
CA LEU A 213 1.36 -1.61 22.21
C LEU A 213 0.71 -2.99 22.39
N LYS A 214 -0.34 -3.29 21.60
CA LYS A 214 -1.04 -4.56 21.66
C LYS A 214 -0.15 -5.76 21.33
N ASN A 215 0.72 -5.61 20.35
CA ASN A 215 1.63 -6.68 19.90
C ASN A 215 2.93 -6.74 20.73
N LYS A 216 3.18 -5.76 21.58
CA LYS A 216 4.39 -5.71 22.40
C LYS A 216 5.67 -5.82 21.56
N PHE A 217 5.76 -5.04 20.49
CA PHE A 217 6.95 -4.97 19.64
C PHE A 217 8.23 -4.60 20.41
N ASP A 218 8.05 -4.08 21.61
CA ASP A 218 9.12 -3.85 22.57
C ASP A 218 9.04 -4.82 23.72
N ASN A 219 10.18 -5.43 24.06
CA ASN A 219 10.32 -6.38 25.15
C ASN A 219 10.11 -5.75 26.56
N LYS A 220 10.12 -4.42 26.66
CA LYS A 220 10.04 -3.69 27.93
C LYS A 220 8.63 -3.19 28.30
N GLY A 221 7.68 -3.24 27.36
CA GLY A 221 6.27 -2.94 27.61
C GLY A 221 5.89 -1.48 27.87
N ASN A 222 6.85 -0.55 27.82
CA ASN A 222 6.67 0.88 28.10
C ASN A 222 7.22 1.79 26.99
N ASP A 223 7.52 1.25 25.82
CA ASP A 223 8.18 1.97 24.75
C ASP A 223 7.13 2.31 23.67
N TYR A 224 6.78 3.57 23.58
CA TYR A 224 5.83 4.08 22.61
C TYR A 224 6.46 4.15 21.21
N LEU A 225 5.66 3.88 20.17
CA LEU A 225 6.07 3.97 18.78
C LEU A 225 6.59 5.37 18.42
N MET A 226 5.95 6.40 18.96
CA MET A 226 6.36 7.80 18.78
C MET A 226 7.80 8.11 19.25
N GLN A 227 8.39 7.27 20.09
CA GLN A 227 9.77 7.42 20.61
C GLN A 227 10.80 6.62 19.81
N LYS A 228 10.36 5.84 18.81
CA LYS A 228 11.27 5.04 17.99
C LYS A 228 12.01 5.88 16.97
N ASN A 229 13.22 5.45 16.67
CA ASN A 229 13.98 6.05 15.58
C ASN A 229 13.28 5.81 14.25
N TRP A 230 13.44 6.78 13.35
CA TRP A 230 13.02 6.61 11.97
C TRP A 230 13.71 5.44 11.30
N ILE A 231 13.02 4.80 10.37
CA ILE A 231 13.53 3.62 9.71
C ILE A 231 14.72 3.93 8.80
N SER A 232 15.67 3.02 8.77
CA SER A 232 16.76 3.01 7.80
C SER A 232 16.85 1.63 7.19
N VAL A 233 16.47 1.51 5.92
CA VAL A 233 16.47 0.24 5.19
C VAL A 233 17.52 0.31 4.09
N LYS A 234 18.44 -0.66 4.08
CA LYS A 234 19.44 -0.76 3.02
C LYS A 234 18.82 -1.38 1.78
N SER A 235 19.00 -0.74 0.64
CA SER A 235 18.56 -1.30 -0.64
C SER A 235 19.35 -2.58 -0.95
N ILE A 236 18.64 -3.63 -1.35
CA ILE A 236 19.19 -4.86 -1.89
C ILE A 236 18.88 -4.87 -3.39
N LYS A 237 19.92 -4.94 -4.22
CA LYS A 237 19.75 -5.19 -5.65
C LYS A 237 19.79 -6.70 -5.84
N ASP A 238 18.64 -7.29 -6.12
CA ASP A 238 18.54 -8.72 -6.43
C ASP A 238 17.71 -8.89 -7.73
N SER A 239 18.23 -9.67 -8.67
CA SER A 239 17.56 -9.99 -9.94
C SER A 239 16.27 -10.81 -9.77
N HIS A 240 16.01 -11.32 -8.56
CA HIS A 240 14.80 -12.09 -8.27
C HIS A 240 13.57 -11.24 -7.98
N THR A 241 13.74 -9.93 -7.76
CA THR A 241 12.61 -8.99 -7.59
C THR A 241 11.76 -8.94 -8.86
N ASP A 242 12.40 -8.92 -10.03
CA ASP A 242 11.73 -8.90 -11.35
C ASP A 242 10.82 -10.13 -11.56
N GLN A 243 11.19 -11.29 -10.96
CA GLN A 243 10.37 -12.50 -11.08
C GLN A 243 9.03 -12.37 -10.35
N VAL A 244 9.03 -11.77 -9.15
CA VAL A 244 7.80 -11.55 -8.38
C VAL A 244 6.92 -10.51 -9.06
N GLU A 245 7.50 -9.45 -9.59
CA GLU A 245 6.79 -8.43 -10.37
C GLU A 245 6.12 -9.03 -11.61
N ASN A 246 6.80 -9.92 -12.31
CA ASN A 246 6.23 -10.62 -13.47
C ASN A 246 5.01 -11.49 -13.07
N ILE A 247 5.07 -12.19 -11.93
CA ILE A 247 3.91 -12.93 -11.40
C ILE A 247 2.74 -11.99 -11.11
N ILE A 248 3.02 -10.87 -10.44
CA ILE A 248 2.03 -9.86 -10.09
C ILE A 248 1.39 -9.29 -11.37
N ASN A 249 2.20 -8.96 -12.38
CA ASN A 249 1.72 -8.45 -13.66
C ASN A 249 0.81 -9.46 -14.37
N ILE A 250 1.23 -10.73 -14.49
CA ILE A 250 0.41 -11.77 -15.12
C ILE A 250 -0.94 -11.89 -14.41
N ILE A 251 -0.95 -11.97 -13.08
CA ILE A 251 -2.19 -12.12 -12.31
C ILE A 251 -3.07 -10.87 -12.44
N SER A 252 -2.46 -9.67 -12.43
CA SER A 252 -3.19 -8.40 -12.55
C SER A 252 -3.86 -8.27 -13.91
N GLU A 253 -3.14 -8.58 -14.98
CA GLU A 253 -3.67 -8.57 -16.36
C GLU A 253 -4.80 -9.60 -16.52
N LEU A 254 -4.64 -10.82 -15.99
CA LEU A 254 -5.70 -11.83 -16.00
C LEU A 254 -6.97 -11.36 -15.27
N ARG A 255 -6.81 -10.65 -14.14
CA ARG A 255 -7.95 -10.09 -13.39
C ARG A 255 -8.61 -8.94 -14.15
N SER A 256 -7.82 -8.03 -14.74
CA SER A 256 -8.33 -6.93 -15.56
C SER A 256 -9.12 -7.47 -16.75
N PHE A 257 -8.55 -8.45 -17.43
CA PHE A 257 -9.18 -9.09 -18.58
C PHE A 257 -10.50 -9.81 -18.24
N LYS A 258 -10.57 -10.50 -17.08
CA LYS A 258 -11.83 -11.06 -16.58
C LYS A 258 -12.90 -9.98 -16.36
N ASN A 259 -12.50 -8.83 -15.80
CA ASN A 259 -13.42 -7.71 -15.59
C ASN A 259 -13.93 -7.13 -16.92
N GLU A 260 -13.05 -6.97 -17.93
CA GLU A 260 -13.42 -6.49 -19.27
C GLU A 260 -14.41 -7.42 -19.96
N LEU A 261 -14.29 -8.72 -19.72
CA LEU A 261 -15.18 -9.74 -20.24
C LEU A 261 -16.44 -9.98 -19.36
N ASN A 262 -16.66 -9.14 -18.34
CA ASN A 262 -17.75 -9.32 -17.36
C ASN A 262 -17.78 -10.70 -16.67
N VAL A 263 -16.63 -11.38 -16.59
CA VAL A 263 -16.47 -12.66 -15.89
C VAL A 263 -16.30 -12.40 -14.40
N SER A 264 -17.05 -13.16 -13.58
CA SER A 264 -16.95 -13.03 -12.12
C SER A 264 -15.47 -13.19 -11.66
N PRO A 265 -14.96 -12.31 -10.80
CA PRO A 265 -13.59 -12.41 -10.27
C PRO A 265 -13.30 -13.77 -9.59
N GLY A 266 -14.34 -14.43 -9.08
CA GLY A 266 -14.24 -15.76 -8.43
C GLY A 266 -14.18 -16.95 -9.39
N SER A 267 -14.52 -16.76 -10.66
CA SER A 267 -14.55 -17.84 -11.64
C SER A 267 -13.16 -18.34 -11.98
N PHE A 268 -13.04 -19.65 -12.12
CA PHE A 268 -11.81 -20.30 -12.60
C PHE A 268 -11.80 -20.35 -14.13
N ILE A 269 -10.61 -20.28 -14.72
CA ILE A 269 -10.36 -20.32 -16.16
C ILE A 269 -9.25 -21.32 -16.47
N ASP A 270 -9.25 -21.87 -17.67
CA ASP A 270 -8.10 -22.58 -18.23
C ASP A 270 -7.33 -21.62 -19.14
N ILE A 271 -6.02 -21.70 -19.12
CA ILE A 271 -5.15 -20.88 -19.98
C ILE A 271 -4.17 -21.75 -20.74
N SER A 272 -3.80 -21.37 -21.95
CA SER A 272 -2.59 -21.82 -22.61
C SER A 272 -1.69 -20.63 -22.88
N ILE A 273 -0.38 -20.84 -22.85
CA ILE A 273 0.62 -19.79 -23.01
C ILE A 273 1.51 -20.19 -24.18
N ASN A 274 1.48 -19.38 -25.23
CA ASN A 274 2.18 -19.62 -26.47
C ASN A 274 3.36 -18.67 -26.66
N ASN A 275 4.27 -19.07 -27.55
CA ASN A 275 5.45 -18.31 -27.93
C ASN A 275 6.43 -18.05 -26.78
N ILE A 276 6.38 -18.88 -25.72
CA ILE A 276 7.30 -18.77 -24.60
C ILE A 276 8.59 -19.57 -24.85
N ASN A 277 9.70 -18.99 -24.44
CA ASN A 277 11.01 -19.64 -24.48
C ASN A 277 11.17 -20.64 -23.32
N LYS A 278 12.32 -21.33 -23.29
CA LYS A 278 12.60 -22.35 -22.26
C LYS A 278 12.63 -21.78 -20.84
N ASP A 279 13.17 -20.58 -20.67
CA ASP A 279 13.29 -19.92 -19.36
C ASP A 279 11.92 -19.48 -18.84
N GLN A 280 11.07 -18.95 -19.72
CA GLN A 280 9.68 -18.60 -19.40
C GLN A 280 8.85 -19.84 -19.05
N LYS A 281 9.03 -20.98 -19.74
CA LYS A 281 8.39 -22.25 -19.37
C LYS A 281 8.79 -22.69 -17.97
N GLN A 282 10.08 -22.63 -17.67
CA GLN A 282 10.58 -22.96 -16.34
C GLN A 282 10.04 -22.01 -15.27
N PHE A 283 9.98 -20.72 -15.55
CA PHE A 283 9.40 -19.71 -14.65
C PHE A 283 7.93 -20.00 -14.32
N ILE A 284 7.10 -20.28 -15.34
CA ILE A 284 5.69 -20.62 -15.16
C ILE A 284 5.52 -21.91 -14.37
N SER A 285 6.27 -22.96 -14.71
CA SER A 285 6.24 -24.23 -14.00
C SER A 285 6.64 -24.08 -12.52
N SER A 286 7.67 -23.30 -12.23
CA SER A 286 8.13 -23.06 -10.86
C SER A 286 7.13 -22.24 -10.02
N ASN A 287 6.26 -21.46 -10.66
CA ASN A 287 5.28 -20.59 -10.01
C ASN A 287 3.82 -21.02 -10.25
N GLU A 288 3.61 -22.25 -10.76
CA GLU A 288 2.29 -22.74 -11.16
C GLU A 288 1.27 -22.68 -10.02
N ILE A 289 1.65 -23.06 -8.80
CA ILE A 289 0.78 -23.04 -7.62
C ILE A 289 0.28 -21.63 -7.32
N ILE A 290 1.18 -20.64 -7.39
CA ILE A 290 0.86 -19.22 -7.15
C ILE A 290 -0.08 -18.70 -8.23
N LEU A 291 0.27 -18.94 -9.50
CA LEU A 291 -0.52 -18.51 -10.66
C LEU A 291 -1.92 -19.12 -10.64
N LYS A 292 -2.04 -20.41 -10.38
CA LYS A 292 -3.34 -21.09 -10.26
C LYS A 292 -4.19 -20.53 -9.13
N LYS A 293 -3.61 -20.38 -7.93
CA LYS A 293 -4.34 -19.92 -6.75
C LYS A 293 -4.80 -18.48 -6.86
N LEU A 294 -3.89 -17.56 -7.20
CA LEU A 294 -4.18 -16.11 -7.22
C LEU A 294 -4.78 -15.64 -8.54
N GLY A 295 -4.45 -16.28 -9.66
CA GLY A 295 -5.04 -16.03 -10.98
C GLY A 295 -6.42 -16.66 -11.17
N ARG A 296 -6.83 -17.57 -10.24
CA ARG A 296 -8.03 -18.40 -10.41
C ARG A 296 -7.96 -19.19 -11.71
N ILE A 297 -6.88 -19.94 -11.86
CA ILE A 297 -6.61 -20.79 -13.02
C ILE A 297 -6.79 -22.25 -12.60
N ASN A 298 -7.59 -23.03 -13.35
CA ASN A 298 -7.72 -24.47 -13.16
C ASN A 298 -6.50 -25.19 -13.77
N ASN A 299 -6.31 -25.00 -15.07
CA ASN A 299 -5.26 -25.69 -15.82
C ASN A 299 -4.44 -24.70 -16.64
N ILE A 300 -3.12 -24.93 -16.66
CA ILE A 300 -2.20 -24.31 -17.63
C ILE A 300 -1.93 -25.39 -18.68
N LEU A 301 -2.50 -25.21 -19.85
CA LEU A 301 -2.49 -26.19 -20.93
C LEU A 301 -1.15 -26.13 -21.69
N SER A 302 -0.60 -27.28 -22.02
CA SER A 302 0.62 -27.38 -22.84
C SER A 302 0.36 -27.13 -24.32
N ASP A 303 -0.86 -27.45 -24.77
CA ASP A 303 -1.29 -27.36 -26.15
C ASP A 303 -2.57 -26.47 -26.24
N ASP A 304 -2.75 -25.86 -27.41
CA ASP A 304 -3.97 -25.07 -27.68
C ASP A 304 -5.18 -25.99 -27.83
N LEU A 305 -6.28 -25.61 -27.18
CA LEU A 305 -7.59 -26.13 -27.53
C LEU A 305 -8.12 -25.40 -28.77
N ASP A 306 -8.94 -26.08 -29.57
CA ASP A 306 -9.37 -25.63 -30.90
C ASP A 306 -10.12 -24.28 -30.96
N LYS A 307 -10.60 -23.75 -29.83
CA LYS A 307 -11.32 -22.46 -29.80
C LYS A 307 -11.08 -21.75 -28.49
N PRO A 308 -10.07 -20.84 -28.41
CA PRO A 308 -9.94 -19.98 -27.25
C PRO A 308 -11.12 -19.00 -27.19
N ALA A 309 -11.66 -18.76 -25.99
CA ALA A 309 -12.71 -17.77 -25.79
C ALA A 309 -12.16 -16.34 -25.99
N ALA A 310 -10.90 -16.13 -25.64
CA ALA A 310 -10.20 -14.86 -25.82
C ALA A 310 -8.69 -15.06 -25.85
N THR A 311 -7.99 -14.05 -26.35
CA THR A 311 -6.52 -13.99 -26.35
C THR A 311 -6.06 -12.66 -25.79
N MET A 312 -5.01 -12.68 -24.99
CA MET A 312 -4.38 -11.49 -24.44
C MET A 312 -2.86 -11.59 -24.54
N VAL A 313 -2.18 -10.45 -24.52
CA VAL A 313 -0.72 -10.38 -24.50
C VAL A 313 -0.29 -9.81 -23.16
N VAL A 314 0.53 -10.56 -22.41
CA VAL A 314 1.10 -10.11 -21.14
C VAL A 314 2.61 -10.13 -21.26
N SER A 315 3.25 -9.00 -21.04
CA SER A 315 4.72 -8.87 -21.10
C SER A 315 5.34 -9.43 -22.40
N GLY A 316 4.59 -9.37 -23.51
CA GLY A 316 5.02 -9.89 -24.82
C GLY A 316 4.65 -11.35 -25.11
N ASP A 317 4.16 -12.09 -24.12
CA ASP A 317 3.70 -13.46 -24.25
C ASP A 317 2.21 -13.53 -24.59
N LEU A 318 1.84 -14.45 -25.48
CA LEU A 318 0.47 -14.66 -25.91
C LEU A 318 -0.23 -15.67 -25.00
N PHE A 319 -1.21 -15.18 -24.23
CA PHE A 319 -2.07 -15.99 -23.40
C PHE A 319 -3.39 -16.25 -24.11
N LYS A 320 -3.76 -17.52 -24.27
CA LYS A 320 -5.10 -17.91 -24.72
C LYS A 320 -5.92 -18.38 -23.53
N ILE A 321 -7.12 -17.86 -23.41
CA ILE A 321 -8.01 -18.07 -22.29
C ILE A 321 -9.18 -18.93 -22.73
N TYR A 322 -9.46 -19.96 -21.95
CA TYR A 322 -10.57 -20.88 -22.15
C TYR A 322 -11.46 -20.79 -20.90
N PHE A 323 -12.75 -20.59 -21.12
CA PHE A 323 -13.72 -20.62 -20.03
C PHE A 323 -14.28 -22.04 -19.87
N ASP A 324 -14.53 -22.44 -18.64
CA ASP A 324 -15.32 -23.60 -18.35
C ASP A 324 -16.75 -23.42 -18.92
N LYS A 325 -17.43 -24.50 -19.27
CA LYS A 325 -18.66 -24.52 -20.07
C LYS A 325 -19.83 -23.69 -19.52
N ASP A 326 -19.73 -23.17 -18.29
CA ASP A 326 -20.81 -22.47 -17.60
C ASP A 326 -20.76 -20.92 -17.75
N VAL A 327 -19.82 -20.38 -18.51
CA VAL A 327 -19.77 -18.93 -18.77
C VAL A 327 -20.62 -18.60 -20.00
N ASP A 328 -21.66 -17.78 -19.82
CA ASP A 328 -22.52 -17.35 -20.92
C ASP A 328 -21.77 -16.41 -21.87
N LEU A 329 -21.20 -17.00 -22.93
CA LEU A 329 -20.42 -16.30 -23.96
C LEU A 329 -21.23 -15.22 -24.72
N LYS A 330 -22.55 -15.15 -24.54
CA LYS A 330 -23.41 -14.14 -25.16
C LYS A 330 -23.25 -12.78 -24.49
N LEU A 331 -22.86 -12.74 -23.21
CA LEU A 331 -22.57 -11.50 -22.47
C LEU A 331 -21.21 -10.89 -22.81
N ILE A 332 -20.34 -11.63 -23.49
CA ILE A 332 -18.97 -11.22 -23.84
C ILE A 332 -18.93 -10.43 -25.18
N LYS A 333 -20.00 -10.40 -25.94
CA LYS A 333 -20.02 -9.84 -27.32
C LYS A 333 -20.65 -8.44 -27.45
N GLU A 334 -21.05 -7.81 -26.35
CA GLU A 334 -21.46 -6.41 -26.30
C GLU A 334 -20.40 -5.57 -25.57
#